data_8e9285941c601c2a94b584d582d5aa4b
#
_entry.id   8e9285941c601c2a94b584d582d5aa4b
#
_cell.length_a   1.000
_cell.length_b   1.000
_cell.length_c   1.000
_cell.angle_alpha   90.00
_cell.angle_beta   90.00
_cell.angle_gamma   90.00
#
_symmetry.space_group_name_H-M   'P 1'
#
loop_
_entity.id
_entity.type
_entity.pdbx_description
1 polymer ?
#
loop_
_entity_poly.entity_id
_entity_poly.type
_entity_poly.pdbx_seq_one_letter_code
_entity_poly.pdbx_strand_id
1 'polypeptide(L)'
;MSCALGVAEGDTREIAILSRVGKPTCFVVTDIDESTDPPTAWLSRTIVQQKAQDRLLDSLRPGDVIPARVTHLEPFGAFVDAGCGVPSLIGIENLSVSRICHPGDRLTVGQSILAAVRTVEPENRRISLTHRELLGTWAQNAALFSVGETVRGVVRSIEPYGVFIELTPNLSGLAEPRADLHPGMAVSVYIKSILPQRMKVKLTVIDVLTPYDAPTPPRYFITEGHIDEWTYTPVGCDKKPVKTVFE
;
A
#
# COMPACT_ATOMS: atom_id res chain seq x y z
N MET A 1 -33.31 -4.87 1.55
CA MET A 1 -31.98 -5.52 1.59
C MET A 1 -30.92 -4.43 1.76
N SER A 2 -30.36 -4.27 2.95
CA SER A 2 -29.27 -3.32 3.19
C SER A 2 -27.95 -4.00 2.82
N CYS A 3 -27.33 -3.61 1.71
CA CYS A 3 -26.14 -4.28 1.17
C CYS A 3 -24.82 -3.58 1.54
N ALA A 4 -24.87 -2.43 2.21
CA ALA A 4 -23.71 -1.67 2.65
C ALA A 4 -24.09 -0.73 3.80
N LEU A 5 -23.10 -0.31 4.60
CA LEU A 5 -23.28 0.75 5.58
C LEU A 5 -23.78 2.03 4.89
N GLY A 6 -24.73 2.73 5.51
CA GLY A 6 -25.29 3.99 5.03
C GLY A 6 -26.37 3.87 3.95
N VAL A 7 -26.65 2.67 3.40
CA VAL A 7 -27.70 2.51 2.38
C VAL A 7 -29.10 2.68 2.96
N ALA A 8 -29.35 2.12 4.15
CA ALA A 8 -30.64 2.21 4.83
C ALA A 8 -30.95 3.64 5.28
N GLU A 9 -29.93 4.40 5.61
CA GLU A 9 -29.99 5.80 6.03
C GLU A 9 -29.99 6.78 4.84
N GLY A 10 -29.89 6.26 3.60
CA GLY A 10 -29.81 7.08 2.39
C GLY A 10 -28.43 7.70 2.10
N ASP A 11 -27.43 7.43 2.93
CA ASP A 11 -26.07 7.98 2.78
C ASP A 11 -25.29 7.34 1.64
N THR A 12 -25.67 6.10 1.27
CA THR A 12 -24.98 5.35 0.23
C THR A 12 -25.88 5.19 -1.00
N ARG A 13 -25.36 5.59 -2.17
CA ARG A 13 -26.10 5.48 -3.43
C ARG A 13 -26.27 4.01 -3.87
N GLU A 14 -27.34 3.71 -4.59
CA GLU A 14 -27.63 2.38 -5.16
C GLU A 14 -26.48 1.80 -5.98
N ILE A 15 -25.71 2.65 -6.67
CA ILE A 15 -24.52 2.25 -7.43
C ILE A 15 -23.48 1.53 -6.56
N ALA A 16 -23.40 1.84 -5.27
CA ALA A 16 -22.51 1.14 -4.33
C ALA A 16 -22.94 -0.32 -4.09
N ILE A 17 -24.22 -0.61 -4.22
CA ILE A 17 -24.77 -1.97 -4.18
C ILE A 17 -24.45 -2.70 -5.47
N LEU A 18 -24.72 -2.07 -6.61
CA LEU A 18 -24.48 -2.63 -7.95
C LEU A 18 -23.00 -2.97 -8.16
N SER A 19 -22.10 -2.14 -7.64
CA SER A 19 -20.64 -2.36 -7.73
C SER A 19 -20.16 -3.61 -6.96
N ARG A 20 -21.02 -4.24 -6.16
CA ARG A 20 -20.74 -5.46 -5.37
C ARG A 20 -21.24 -6.74 -6.03
N VAL A 21 -22.06 -6.63 -7.05
CA VAL A 21 -22.56 -7.80 -7.79
C VAL A 21 -21.39 -8.60 -8.34
N GLY A 22 -21.41 -9.93 -8.11
CA GLY A 22 -20.34 -10.85 -8.51
C GLY A 22 -19.08 -10.84 -7.63
N LYS A 23 -19.03 -10.03 -6.56
CA LYS A 23 -17.90 -10.00 -5.62
C LYS A 23 -18.24 -10.78 -4.34
N PRO A 24 -17.27 -11.50 -3.74
CA PRO A 24 -17.48 -12.16 -2.46
C PRO A 24 -17.84 -11.13 -1.38
N THR A 25 -18.78 -11.47 -0.51
CA THR A 25 -19.23 -10.59 0.56
C THR A 25 -19.54 -11.40 1.82
N CYS A 26 -19.33 -10.78 3.00
CA CYS A 26 -19.71 -11.34 4.28
C CYS A 26 -21.12 -10.86 4.66
N PHE A 27 -21.91 -11.73 5.28
CA PHE A 27 -23.23 -11.42 5.82
C PHE A 27 -23.52 -12.28 7.03
N VAL A 28 -24.50 -11.88 7.84
CA VAL A 28 -25.10 -12.70 8.90
C VAL A 28 -26.54 -12.99 8.53
N VAL A 29 -26.98 -14.22 8.81
CA VAL A 29 -28.39 -14.60 8.73
C VAL A 29 -29.08 -13.98 9.94
N THR A 30 -30.06 -13.11 9.71
CA THR A 30 -30.81 -12.41 10.77
C THR A 30 -32.12 -13.12 11.10
N ASP A 31 -32.71 -13.78 10.10
CA ASP A 31 -33.96 -14.52 10.26
C ASP A 31 -34.11 -15.55 9.14
N ILE A 32 -34.89 -16.61 9.41
CA ILE A 32 -35.24 -17.66 8.45
C ILE A 32 -36.75 -17.87 8.50
N ASP A 33 -37.41 -17.64 7.39
CA ASP A 33 -38.84 -17.94 7.22
C ASP A 33 -38.97 -19.35 6.62
N GLU A 34 -39.31 -20.29 7.46
CA GLU A 34 -39.56 -21.70 7.10
C GLU A 34 -40.97 -21.93 6.54
N SER A 35 -41.84 -20.92 6.56
CA SER A 35 -43.21 -21.02 6.04
C SER A 35 -43.27 -20.95 4.51
N THR A 36 -42.18 -20.52 3.85
CA THR A 36 -42.03 -20.45 2.40
C THR A 36 -41.37 -21.72 1.84
N ASP A 37 -41.73 -22.11 0.63
CA ASP A 37 -41.07 -23.20 -0.11
C ASP A 37 -40.44 -22.68 -1.41
N PRO A 38 -39.11 -22.63 -1.54
CA PRO A 38 -38.09 -22.97 -0.53
C PRO A 38 -38.02 -21.92 0.61
N PRO A 39 -37.47 -22.31 1.79
CA PRO A 39 -37.31 -21.40 2.93
C PRO A 39 -36.52 -20.13 2.56
N THR A 40 -36.99 -18.99 3.08
CA THR A 40 -36.37 -17.68 2.78
C THR A 40 -35.52 -17.22 3.96
N ALA A 41 -34.24 -16.88 3.68
CA ALA A 41 -33.33 -16.34 4.67
C ALA A 41 -33.14 -14.84 4.52
N TRP A 42 -33.21 -14.10 5.62
CA TRP A 42 -32.90 -12.69 5.69
C TRP A 42 -31.41 -12.50 6.04
N LEU A 43 -30.70 -11.72 5.23
CA LEU A 43 -29.24 -11.53 5.35
C LEU A 43 -28.96 -10.06 5.62
N SER A 44 -28.04 -9.79 6.56
CA SER A 44 -27.55 -8.44 6.82
C SER A 44 -26.04 -8.37 6.66
N ARG A 45 -25.59 -7.52 5.74
CA ARG A 45 -24.19 -7.14 5.57
C ARG A 45 -23.80 -6.06 6.56
N THR A 46 -24.66 -5.08 6.80
CA THR A 46 -24.43 -3.95 7.71
C THR A 46 -24.04 -4.43 9.11
N ILE A 47 -24.80 -5.38 9.68
CA ILE A 47 -24.51 -5.93 11.01
C ILE A 47 -23.13 -6.59 11.05
N VAL A 48 -22.74 -7.35 10.02
CA VAL A 48 -21.39 -7.96 9.95
C VAL A 48 -20.30 -6.89 9.89
N GLN A 49 -20.48 -5.86 9.05
CA GLN A 49 -19.49 -4.78 8.92
C GLN A 49 -19.35 -3.99 10.23
N GLN A 50 -20.45 -3.66 10.89
CA GLN A 50 -20.43 -2.97 12.18
C GLN A 50 -19.70 -3.81 13.24
N LYS A 51 -20.06 -5.09 13.40
CA LYS A 51 -19.38 -5.99 14.34
C LYS A 51 -17.89 -6.17 14.03
N ALA A 52 -17.53 -6.25 12.75
CA ALA A 52 -16.13 -6.35 12.35
C ALA A 52 -15.38 -5.06 12.65
N GLN A 53 -15.98 -3.91 12.35
CA GLN A 53 -15.41 -2.61 12.65
C GLN A 53 -15.21 -2.40 14.15
N ASP A 54 -16.23 -2.72 15.00
CA ASP A 54 -16.11 -2.63 16.45
C ASP A 54 -14.94 -3.50 16.94
N ARG A 55 -14.90 -4.77 16.50
CA ARG A 55 -13.79 -5.68 16.85
C ARG A 55 -12.42 -5.12 16.45
N LEU A 56 -12.29 -4.58 15.24
CA LEU A 56 -11.01 -4.01 14.77
C LEU A 56 -10.63 -2.77 15.59
N LEU A 57 -11.60 -1.88 15.92
CA LEU A 57 -11.36 -0.70 16.73
C LEU A 57 -10.94 -1.06 18.16
N ASP A 58 -11.48 -2.14 18.73
CA ASP A 58 -11.18 -2.60 20.09
C ASP A 58 -9.87 -3.38 20.18
N SER A 59 -9.50 -4.11 19.14
CA SER A 59 -8.36 -5.05 19.16
C SER A 59 -7.09 -4.51 18.55
N LEU A 60 -7.17 -3.64 17.53
CA LEU A 60 -6.00 -3.15 16.82
C LEU A 60 -5.34 -1.97 17.54
N ARG A 61 -4.01 -1.96 17.47
CA ARG A 61 -3.15 -0.87 17.96
C ARG A 61 -2.31 -0.32 16.82
N PRO A 62 -1.95 0.98 16.85
CA PRO A 62 -0.93 1.50 15.93
C PRO A 62 0.32 0.62 15.97
N GLY A 63 0.83 0.25 14.80
CA GLY A 63 1.96 -0.68 14.65
C GLY A 63 1.60 -2.14 14.36
N ASP A 64 0.36 -2.57 14.58
CA ASP A 64 -0.06 -3.95 14.28
C ASP A 64 -0.05 -4.21 12.77
N VAL A 65 0.56 -5.32 12.37
CA VAL A 65 0.62 -5.75 10.96
C VAL A 65 -0.59 -6.62 10.64
N ILE A 66 -1.39 -6.20 9.67
CA ILE A 66 -2.63 -6.88 9.27
C ILE A 66 -2.69 -7.14 7.76
N PRO A 67 -3.36 -8.19 7.32
CA PRO A 67 -3.70 -8.38 5.93
C PRO A 67 -4.80 -7.38 5.51
N ALA A 68 -4.70 -6.88 4.28
CA ALA A 68 -5.70 -6.01 3.70
C ALA A 68 -5.85 -6.30 2.20
N ARG A 69 -6.96 -5.91 1.61
CA ARG A 69 -7.21 -6.07 0.18
C ARG A 69 -7.52 -4.73 -0.47
N VAL A 70 -6.80 -4.39 -1.54
CA VAL A 70 -7.01 -3.15 -2.29
C VAL A 70 -8.38 -3.16 -2.95
N THR A 71 -9.21 -2.16 -2.65
CA THR A 71 -10.57 -2.05 -3.19
C THR A 71 -10.69 -0.95 -4.23
N HIS A 72 -9.97 0.16 -4.06
CA HIS A 72 -10.03 1.31 -4.96
C HIS A 72 -8.73 2.13 -4.85
N LEU A 73 -8.34 2.80 -5.94
CA LEU A 73 -7.15 3.64 -6.01
C LEU A 73 -7.55 5.05 -6.42
N GLU A 74 -7.16 6.04 -5.59
CA GLU A 74 -7.36 7.46 -5.83
C GLU A 74 -6.00 8.18 -5.87
N PRO A 75 -5.86 9.35 -6.49
CA PRO A 75 -4.58 10.06 -6.55
C PRO A 75 -3.94 10.34 -5.19
N PHE A 76 -4.75 10.47 -4.13
CA PHE A 76 -4.28 10.74 -2.76
C PHE A 76 -4.00 9.48 -1.93
N GLY A 77 -4.35 8.28 -2.41
CA GLY A 77 -4.11 7.05 -1.67
C GLY A 77 -4.89 5.83 -2.17
N ALA A 78 -4.71 4.71 -1.47
CA ALA A 78 -5.36 3.45 -1.75
C ALA A 78 -6.41 3.13 -0.67
N PHE A 79 -7.65 2.89 -1.08
CA PHE A 79 -8.66 2.31 -0.22
C PHE A 79 -8.46 0.80 -0.17
N VAL A 80 -8.50 0.27 1.04
CA VAL A 80 -8.32 -1.15 1.29
C VAL A 80 -9.42 -1.68 2.23
N ASP A 81 -9.72 -2.96 2.10
CA ASP A 81 -10.60 -3.70 3.02
C ASP A 81 -9.70 -4.34 4.09
N ALA A 82 -9.85 -3.89 5.33
CA ALA A 82 -9.13 -4.43 6.49
C ALA A 82 -9.78 -5.71 7.07
N GLY A 83 -10.84 -6.20 6.43
CA GLY A 83 -11.58 -7.38 6.81
C GLY A 83 -13.09 -7.16 6.83
N CYS A 84 -13.85 -8.14 6.33
CA CYS A 84 -15.31 -8.11 6.26
C CYS A 84 -15.94 -6.87 5.60
N GLY A 85 -15.20 -6.17 4.74
CA GLY A 85 -15.65 -4.97 4.07
C GLY A 85 -15.51 -3.69 4.90
N VAL A 86 -14.67 -3.68 5.93
CA VAL A 86 -14.32 -2.48 6.70
C VAL A 86 -13.32 -1.64 5.89
N PRO A 87 -13.72 -0.45 5.40
CA PRO A 87 -12.85 0.37 4.58
C PRO A 87 -11.78 1.06 5.42
N SER A 88 -10.55 1.03 4.95
CA SER A 88 -9.42 1.76 5.50
C SER A 88 -8.66 2.46 4.38
N LEU A 89 -7.85 3.47 4.72
CA LEU A 89 -7.09 4.28 3.77
C LEU A 89 -5.59 4.16 4.04
N ILE A 90 -4.82 3.98 2.97
CA ILE A 90 -3.37 4.18 2.95
C ILE A 90 -3.09 5.42 2.11
N GLY A 91 -2.65 6.52 2.74
CA GLY A 91 -2.26 7.73 2.01
C GLY A 91 -1.09 7.46 1.06
N ILE A 92 -0.99 8.19 -0.03
CA ILE A 92 0.04 7.98 -1.07
C ILE A 92 1.46 8.07 -0.49
N GLU A 93 1.68 8.94 0.49
CA GLU A 93 2.95 9.11 1.22
C GLU A 93 3.30 7.93 2.12
N ASN A 94 2.31 7.09 2.45
CA ASN A 94 2.45 5.90 3.28
C ASN A 94 2.57 4.60 2.47
N LEU A 95 2.52 4.67 1.14
CA LEU A 95 2.66 3.49 0.26
C LEU A 95 4.11 3.06 0.09
N SER A 96 5.03 4.01 -0.06
CA SER A 96 6.48 3.77 -0.18
C SER A 96 7.28 5.02 0.14
N VAL A 97 8.57 4.87 0.39
CA VAL A 97 9.47 6.02 0.59
C VAL A 97 9.80 6.71 -0.74
N SER A 98 9.96 5.94 -1.81
CA SER A 98 10.11 6.52 -3.15
C SER A 98 8.80 7.17 -3.57
N ARG A 99 8.89 8.42 -4.05
CA ARG A 99 7.73 9.18 -4.53
C ARG A 99 7.11 8.51 -5.74
N ILE A 100 5.80 8.49 -5.77
CA ILE A 100 4.97 8.00 -6.87
C ILE A 100 3.95 9.06 -7.24
N CYS A 101 3.49 9.05 -8.47
CA CYS A 101 2.47 9.99 -8.95
C CYS A 101 1.05 9.48 -8.68
N HIS A 102 0.89 8.16 -8.63
CA HIS A 102 -0.40 7.52 -8.42
C HIS A 102 -0.21 6.19 -7.66
N PRO A 103 -1.13 5.80 -6.77
CA PRO A 103 -1.06 4.50 -6.08
C PRO A 103 -0.99 3.28 -7.01
N GLY A 104 -1.51 3.41 -8.24
CA GLY A 104 -1.37 2.40 -9.29
C GLY A 104 0.06 2.07 -9.71
N ASP A 105 1.04 2.92 -9.34
CA ASP A 105 2.47 2.63 -9.50
C ASP A 105 2.96 1.52 -8.55
N ARG A 106 2.15 1.16 -7.54
CA ARG A 106 2.48 0.20 -6.48
C ARG A 106 1.51 -0.95 -6.37
N LEU A 107 0.23 -0.65 -6.51
CA LEU A 107 -0.87 -1.53 -6.15
C LEU A 107 -1.84 -1.68 -7.30
N THR A 108 -2.52 -2.81 -7.34
CA THR A 108 -3.63 -3.07 -8.26
C THR A 108 -4.90 -3.36 -7.47
N VAL A 109 -6.05 -2.94 -8.03
CA VAL A 109 -7.35 -3.24 -7.41
C VAL A 109 -7.57 -4.75 -7.33
N GLY A 110 -7.98 -5.24 -6.15
CA GLY A 110 -8.15 -6.66 -5.86
C GLY A 110 -6.91 -7.35 -5.29
N GLN A 111 -5.76 -6.68 -5.28
CA GLN A 111 -4.51 -7.22 -4.72
C GLN A 111 -4.63 -7.40 -3.19
N SER A 112 -4.16 -8.54 -2.68
CA SER A 112 -3.95 -8.76 -1.25
C SER A 112 -2.58 -8.22 -0.86
N ILE A 113 -2.53 -7.44 0.21
CA ILE A 113 -1.34 -6.80 0.74
C ILE A 113 -1.25 -6.98 2.26
N LEU A 114 -0.08 -6.74 2.82
CA LEU A 114 0.09 -6.49 4.25
C LEU A 114 0.19 -4.98 4.48
N ALA A 115 -0.33 -4.50 5.59
CA ALA A 115 -0.21 -3.11 6.00
C ALA A 115 -0.07 -3.01 7.52
N ALA A 116 0.61 -1.99 8.03
CA ALA A 116 0.63 -1.70 9.45
C ALA A 116 -0.48 -0.70 9.79
N VAL A 117 -1.09 -0.85 10.94
CA VAL A 117 -2.04 0.13 11.47
C VAL A 117 -1.30 1.41 11.83
N ARG A 118 -1.69 2.53 11.24
CA ARG A 118 -1.08 3.82 11.51
C ARG A 118 -1.78 4.54 12.65
N THR A 119 -3.11 4.66 12.55
CA THR A 119 -3.96 5.26 13.59
C THR A 119 -5.25 4.49 13.74
N VAL A 120 -5.76 4.44 14.96
CA VAL A 120 -7.09 3.96 15.30
C VAL A 120 -7.85 5.12 15.91
N GLU A 121 -8.96 5.53 15.31
CA GLU A 121 -9.79 6.64 15.74
C GLU A 121 -11.19 6.12 16.11
N PRO A 122 -11.42 5.68 17.35
CA PRO A 122 -12.71 5.09 17.76
C PRO A 122 -13.88 6.07 17.60
N GLU A 123 -13.68 7.35 17.92
CA GLU A 123 -14.72 8.38 17.81
C GLU A 123 -15.22 8.58 16.38
N ASN A 124 -14.31 8.54 15.42
CA ASN A 124 -14.59 8.66 13.99
C ASN A 124 -14.87 7.32 13.32
N ARG A 125 -14.74 6.22 14.06
CA ARG A 125 -14.82 4.83 13.57
C ARG A 125 -13.91 4.61 12.36
N ARG A 126 -12.68 5.14 12.41
CA ARG A 126 -11.72 5.10 11.31
C ARG A 126 -10.43 4.40 11.73
N ILE A 127 -9.89 3.65 10.78
CA ILE A 127 -8.57 3.03 10.88
C ILE A 127 -7.80 3.48 9.64
N SER A 128 -6.63 4.10 9.84
CA SER A 128 -5.71 4.39 8.75
C SER A 128 -4.53 3.42 8.78
N LEU A 129 -4.02 3.10 7.61
CA LEU A 129 -2.96 2.11 7.45
C LEU A 129 -1.75 2.73 6.76
N THR A 130 -0.61 2.08 6.90
CA THR A 130 0.64 2.41 6.22
C THR A 130 1.27 1.14 5.67
N HIS A 131 2.00 1.26 4.58
CA HIS A 131 2.58 0.12 3.87
C HIS A 131 4.12 0.21 3.80
N ARG A 132 4.65 1.45 3.74
CA ARG A 132 6.08 1.73 3.51
C ARG A 132 7.01 1.10 4.54
N GLU A 133 6.58 0.99 5.79
CA GLU A 133 7.40 0.43 6.88
C GLU A 133 7.68 -1.06 6.67
N LEU A 134 6.71 -1.78 6.08
CA LEU A 134 6.84 -3.21 5.79
C LEU A 134 7.80 -3.48 4.62
N LEU A 135 8.05 -2.48 3.77
CA LEU A 135 8.93 -2.58 2.60
C LEU A 135 10.42 -2.41 2.94
N GLY A 136 10.75 -2.35 4.23
CA GLY A 136 12.11 -2.33 4.74
C GLY A 136 12.76 -0.96 4.78
N THR A 137 13.84 -0.87 5.54
CA THR A 137 14.69 0.31 5.70
C THR A 137 15.56 0.54 4.46
N TRP A 138 16.22 1.72 4.39
CA TRP A 138 17.19 2.01 3.33
C TRP A 138 18.29 0.96 3.27
N ALA A 139 18.86 0.60 4.42
CA ALA A 139 19.95 -0.37 4.50
C ALA A 139 19.52 -1.77 4.06
N GLN A 140 18.33 -2.23 4.47
CA GLN A 140 17.78 -3.52 4.06
C GLN A 140 17.56 -3.59 2.54
N ASN A 141 17.04 -2.53 1.93
CA ASN A 141 16.84 -2.46 0.49
C ASN A 141 18.17 -2.34 -0.27
N ALA A 142 19.12 -1.53 0.23
CA ALA A 142 20.44 -1.39 -0.38
C ALA A 142 21.24 -2.70 -0.36
N ALA A 143 21.08 -3.53 0.69
CA ALA A 143 21.73 -4.82 0.81
C ALA A 143 21.28 -5.87 -0.22
N LEU A 144 20.21 -5.60 -0.97
CA LEU A 144 19.76 -6.43 -2.09
C LEU A 144 20.63 -6.28 -3.35
N PHE A 145 21.51 -5.28 -3.35
CA PHE A 145 22.28 -4.89 -4.53
C PHE A 145 23.77 -4.79 -4.23
N SER A 146 24.59 -5.06 -5.23
CA SER A 146 26.04 -4.94 -5.16
C SER A 146 26.53 -3.86 -6.15
N VAL A 147 27.62 -3.19 -5.81
CA VAL A 147 28.33 -2.30 -6.74
C VAL A 147 28.87 -3.14 -7.89
N GLY A 148 28.69 -2.67 -9.13
CA GLY A 148 29.08 -3.40 -10.32
C GLY A 148 27.97 -4.23 -10.96
N GLU A 149 26.82 -4.35 -10.32
CA GLU A 149 25.66 -5.05 -10.90
C GLU A 149 24.90 -4.17 -11.90
N THR A 150 24.30 -4.84 -12.87
CA THR A 150 23.32 -4.26 -13.78
C THR A 150 21.94 -4.81 -13.41
N VAL A 151 21.03 -3.91 -13.07
CA VAL A 151 19.71 -4.25 -12.56
C VAL A 151 18.62 -3.46 -13.25
N ARG A 152 17.39 -3.93 -13.16
CA ARG A 152 16.21 -3.19 -13.63
C ARG A 152 15.84 -2.09 -12.64
N GLY A 153 15.42 -0.94 -13.18
CA GLY A 153 14.84 0.16 -12.41
C GLY A 153 13.69 0.81 -13.17
N VAL A 154 12.98 1.69 -12.48
CA VAL A 154 11.88 2.48 -13.04
C VAL A 154 12.18 3.97 -12.87
N VAL A 155 12.12 4.74 -13.95
CA VAL A 155 12.27 6.20 -13.92
C VAL A 155 11.09 6.80 -13.15
N ARG A 156 11.37 7.54 -12.06
CA ARG A 156 10.32 8.17 -11.24
C ARG A 156 10.24 9.68 -11.45
N SER A 157 11.37 10.36 -11.52
CA SER A 157 11.42 11.79 -11.84
C SER A 157 12.68 12.16 -12.59
N ILE A 158 12.59 13.24 -13.35
CA ILE A 158 13.68 13.81 -14.12
C ILE A 158 13.89 15.22 -13.62
N GLU A 159 15.10 15.48 -13.12
CA GLU A 159 15.52 16.77 -12.60
C GLU A 159 16.67 17.33 -13.45
N PRO A 160 16.94 18.63 -13.47
CA PRO A 160 18.05 19.20 -14.25
C PRO A 160 19.42 18.58 -13.93
N TYR A 161 19.59 18.08 -12.70
CA TYR A 161 20.84 17.50 -12.20
C TYR A 161 20.88 15.96 -12.26
N GLY A 162 19.83 15.29 -12.72
CA GLY A 162 19.82 13.84 -12.85
C GLY A 162 18.44 13.20 -12.88
N VAL A 163 18.44 11.91 -13.11
CA VAL A 163 17.24 11.08 -13.21
C VAL A 163 17.13 10.19 -11.98
N PHE A 164 16.02 10.30 -11.26
CA PHE A 164 15.71 9.39 -10.15
C PHE A 164 15.13 8.10 -10.69
N ILE A 165 15.83 7.01 -10.39
CA ILE A 165 15.45 5.67 -10.81
C ILE A 165 15.25 4.82 -9.57
N GLU A 166 14.08 4.25 -9.48
CA GLU A 166 13.68 3.37 -8.40
C GLU A 166 14.16 1.94 -8.67
N LEU A 167 14.85 1.36 -7.71
CA LEU A 167 15.29 -0.03 -7.71
C LEU A 167 14.32 -0.92 -6.92
N THR A 168 13.82 -0.40 -5.80
CA THR A 168 12.73 -0.99 -5.00
C THR A 168 11.80 0.13 -4.55
N PRO A 169 10.58 -0.16 -4.07
CA PRO A 169 9.67 0.86 -3.56
C PRO A 169 10.27 1.77 -2.48
N ASN A 170 11.24 1.26 -1.71
CA ASN A 170 11.93 2.02 -0.67
C ASN A 170 13.39 2.36 -1.02
N LEU A 171 13.83 2.18 -2.26
CA LEU A 171 15.19 2.53 -2.67
C LEU A 171 15.22 3.14 -4.06
N SER A 172 15.69 4.37 -4.16
CA SER A 172 15.95 5.03 -5.43
C SER A 172 17.41 5.45 -5.54
N GLY A 173 17.95 5.38 -6.75
CA GLY A 173 19.26 5.89 -7.11
C GLY A 173 19.16 7.09 -8.05
N LEU A 174 20.28 7.76 -8.27
CA LEU A 174 20.41 8.91 -9.15
C LEU A 174 21.36 8.57 -10.30
N ALA A 175 20.87 8.72 -11.52
CA ALA A 175 21.65 8.64 -12.75
C ALA A 175 21.89 10.03 -13.36
N GLU A 176 22.83 10.13 -14.29
CA GLU A 176 23.08 11.34 -15.07
C GLU A 176 21.88 11.68 -15.96
N PRO A 177 21.64 12.98 -16.27
CA PRO A 177 20.57 13.40 -17.18
C PRO A 177 20.68 12.70 -18.54
N ARG A 178 19.54 12.28 -19.07
CA ARG A 178 19.44 11.65 -20.39
C ARG A 178 18.11 12.02 -21.03
N ALA A 179 18.15 12.55 -22.24
CA ALA A 179 17.02 13.23 -22.89
C ALA A 179 15.90 12.28 -23.37
N ASP A 180 16.20 11.01 -23.59
CA ASP A 180 15.28 10.00 -24.11
C ASP A 180 14.46 9.30 -23.00
N LEU A 181 14.62 9.70 -21.73
CA LEU A 181 13.93 9.10 -20.62
C LEU A 181 12.65 9.88 -20.27
N HIS A 182 11.64 9.15 -19.82
CA HIS A 182 10.40 9.72 -19.29
C HIS A 182 9.97 8.97 -18.01
N PRO A 183 9.27 9.64 -17.06
CA PRO A 183 8.72 8.97 -15.87
C PRO A 183 7.86 7.76 -16.26
N GLY A 184 8.02 6.66 -15.53
CA GLY A 184 7.34 5.39 -15.77
C GLY A 184 8.13 4.42 -16.65
N MET A 185 9.16 4.86 -17.37
CA MET A 185 9.96 3.94 -18.18
C MET A 185 10.75 2.95 -17.32
N ALA A 186 10.76 1.68 -17.78
CA ALA A 186 11.67 0.67 -17.26
C ALA A 186 13.04 0.81 -17.93
N VAL A 187 14.09 0.73 -17.14
CA VAL A 187 15.47 0.89 -17.59
C VAL A 187 16.38 -0.17 -16.99
N SER A 188 17.41 -0.54 -17.71
CA SER A 188 18.55 -1.28 -17.19
C SER A 188 19.61 -0.29 -16.70
N VAL A 189 20.03 -0.44 -15.44
CA VAL A 189 20.98 0.47 -14.80
C VAL A 189 22.16 -0.27 -14.19
N TYR A 190 23.35 0.29 -14.36
CA TYR A 190 24.57 -0.17 -13.69
C TYR A 190 24.76 0.59 -12.39
N ILE A 191 25.05 -0.12 -11.30
CA ILE A 191 25.27 0.43 -9.98
C ILE A 191 26.73 0.83 -9.82
N LYS A 192 27.01 2.16 -9.91
CA LYS A 192 28.37 2.71 -9.75
C LYS A 192 28.84 2.69 -8.30
N SER A 193 27.96 3.07 -7.36
CA SER A 193 28.30 3.11 -5.93
C SER A 193 27.06 3.15 -5.07
N ILE A 194 27.20 2.59 -3.86
CA ILE A 194 26.20 2.64 -2.80
C ILE A 194 26.85 3.33 -1.61
N LEU A 195 26.29 4.45 -1.14
CA LEU A 195 26.87 5.34 -0.12
C LEU A 195 25.89 5.48 1.05
N PRO A 196 25.94 4.58 2.05
CA PRO A 196 24.99 4.56 3.18
C PRO A 196 24.97 5.86 3.99
N GLN A 197 26.13 6.46 4.28
CA GLN A 197 26.24 7.71 5.04
C GLN A 197 25.46 8.87 4.42
N ARG A 198 25.28 8.84 3.10
CA ARG A 198 24.57 9.89 2.34
C ARG A 198 23.21 9.41 1.82
N MET A 199 22.83 8.15 2.09
CA MET A 199 21.66 7.50 1.49
C MET A 199 21.61 7.73 -0.03
N LYS A 200 22.72 7.45 -0.72
CA LYS A 200 22.84 7.67 -2.17
C LYS A 200 23.23 6.37 -2.86
N VAL A 201 22.52 6.06 -3.94
CA VAL A 201 22.94 5.06 -4.93
C VAL A 201 23.20 5.81 -6.23
N LYS A 202 24.41 5.70 -6.76
CA LYS A 202 24.78 6.29 -8.05
C LYS A 202 24.60 5.24 -9.13
N LEU A 203 23.89 5.62 -10.17
CA LEU A 203 23.51 4.75 -11.29
C LEU A 203 24.03 5.30 -12.61
N THR A 204 24.19 4.40 -13.59
CA THR A 204 24.30 4.74 -15.01
C THR A 204 23.22 3.98 -15.76
N VAL A 205 22.42 4.68 -16.55
CA VAL A 205 21.46 4.03 -17.45
C VAL A 205 22.19 3.37 -18.60
N ILE A 206 22.01 2.08 -18.76
CA ILE A 206 22.59 1.30 -19.86
C ILE A 206 21.63 1.30 -21.02
N ASP A 207 20.37 0.88 -20.79
CA ASP A 207 19.37 0.73 -21.84
C ASP A 207 17.96 0.99 -21.34
N VAL A 208 17.05 1.26 -22.28
CA VAL A 208 15.62 1.40 -22.02
C VAL A 208 14.97 0.04 -22.28
N LEU A 209 14.26 -0.47 -21.28
CA LEU A 209 13.56 -1.75 -21.36
C LEU A 209 12.12 -1.54 -21.80
N THR A 210 11.68 -2.26 -22.81
CA THR A 210 10.30 -2.29 -23.29
C THR A 210 9.80 -3.73 -23.35
N PRO A 211 8.53 -4.01 -22.97
CA PRO A 211 7.51 -3.15 -22.39
C PRO A 211 7.65 -2.98 -20.86
N TYR A 212 6.93 -1.99 -20.30
CA TYR A 212 6.75 -1.89 -18.85
C TYR A 212 5.80 -3.00 -18.38
N ASP A 213 6.31 -3.91 -17.58
CA ASP A 213 5.47 -4.94 -16.95
C ASP A 213 4.70 -4.33 -15.77
N ALA A 214 3.55 -4.94 -15.44
CA ALA A 214 2.78 -4.58 -14.27
C ALA A 214 3.64 -4.51 -12.99
N PRO A 215 3.25 -3.72 -11.98
CA PRO A 215 3.98 -3.62 -10.72
C PRO A 215 4.28 -5.00 -10.15
N THR A 216 5.54 -5.26 -9.86
CA THR A 216 5.95 -6.52 -9.22
C THR A 216 5.36 -6.57 -7.81
N PRO A 217 4.87 -7.73 -7.35
CA PRO A 217 4.40 -7.88 -5.97
C PRO A 217 5.43 -7.34 -4.98
N PRO A 218 5.01 -6.61 -3.94
CA PRO A 218 5.93 -6.01 -2.99
C PRO A 218 6.67 -7.10 -2.21
N ARG A 219 7.98 -6.89 -2.01
CA ARG A 219 8.77 -7.69 -1.08
C ARG A 219 8.65 -7.11 0.31
N TYR A 220 8.12 -7.89 1.23
CA TYR A 220 8.01 -7.52 2.63
C TYR A 220 9.24 -7.94 3.43
N PHE A 221 9.68 -7.07 4.33
CA PHE A 221 10.71 -7.35 5.35
C PHE A 221 10.07 -7.62 6.71
N ILE A 222 8.85 -7.14 6.91
CA ILE A 222 8.02 -7.40 8.09
C ILE A 222 6.71 -7.96 7.58
N THR A 223 6.33 -9.16 8.05
CA THR A 223 5.15 -9.89 7.57
C THR A 223 4.08 -10.10 8.62
N GLU A 224 4.42 -9.92 9.90
CA GLU A 224 3.53 -10.13 11.04
C GLU A 224 4.05 -9.43 12.30
N GLY A 225 3.25 -9.38 13.34
CA GLY A 225 3.61 -8.85 14.65
C GLY A 225 3.25 -7.40 14.82
N HIS A 226 4.02 -6.70 15.67
CA HIS A 226 3.81 -5.31 16.04
C HIS A 226 5.10 -4.51 15.84
N ILE A 227 4.96 -3.27 15.41
CA ILE A 227 6.06 -2.34 15.15
C ILE A 227 5.90 -1.15 16.09
N ASP A 228 6.75 -1.02 17.11
CA ASP A 228 6.74 0.16 17.99
C ASP A 228 7.32 1.38 17.28
N GLU A 229 8.42 1.14 16.56
CA GLU A 229 9.18 2.17 15.88
C GLU A 229 9.82 1.64 14.60
N TRP A 230 9.80 2.44 13.55
CA TRP A 230 10.52 2.14 12.32
C TRP A 230 11.40 3.32 11.90
N THR A 231 12.69 3.07 11.70
CA THR A 231 13.65 4.06 11.24
C THR A 231 14.19 3.67 9.87
N TYR A 232 13.85 4.46 8.87
CA TYR A 232 14.29 4.26 7.49
C TYR A 232 15.76 4.61 7.28
N THR A 233 16.20 5.70 7.92
CA THR A 233 17.55 6.28 7.75
C THR A 233 18.60 5.40 8.39
N PRO A 234 19.70 5.04 7.70
CA PRO A 234 20.80 4.28 8.27
C PRO A 234 21.48 5.00 9.44
N VAL A 235 21.99 4.23 10.39
CA VAL A 235 22.81 4.75 11.50
C VAL A 235 24.06 5.45 10.94
N GLY A 236 24.38 6.63 11.47
CA GLY A 236 25.52 7.44 11.01
C GLY A 236 25.30 8.19 9.70
N CYS A 237 24.06 8.32 9.25
CA CYS A 237 23.73 9.13 8.07
C CYS A 237 23.69 10.63 8.42
N ASP A 238 24.23 11.47 7.54
CA ASP A 238 24.27 12.93 7.69
C ASP A 238 22.89 13.60 7.46
N LYS A 239 21.89 12.83 7.01
CA LYS A 239 20.55 13.36 6.71
C LYS A 239 19.64 13.30 7.94
N LYS A 240 18.63 14.19 7.95
CA LYS A 240 17.55 14.14 8.95
C LYS A 240 16.90 12.76 8.96
N PRO A 241 16.76 12.12 10.13
CA PRO A 241 16.13 10.81 10.24
C PRO A 241 14.69 10.81 9.71
N VAL A 242 14.38 9.82 8.90
CA VAL A 242 13.01 9.47 8.52
C VAL A 242 12.58 8.33 9.44
N LYS A 243 11.62 8.61 10.30
CA LYS A 243 11.19 7.73 11.37
C LYS A 243 9.67 7.73 11.46
N THR A 244 9.08 6.57 11.75
CA THR A 244 7.68 6.43 12.16
C THR A 244 7.66 5.85 13.58
N VAL A 245 6.94 6.51 14.48
CA VAL A 245 6.61 6.00 15.82
C VAL A 245 5.13 5.70 15.80
N PHE A 246 4.74 4.56 16.33
CA PHE A 246 3.36 4.12 16.43
C PHE A 246 2.93 4.31 17.88
N GLU A 247 2.09 5.33 18.14
CA GLU A 247 1.57 5.71 19.47
C GLU A 247 0.04 5.60 19.50
#